data_d27924279338a9f899ad76bf04e93529
#
_entry.id   d27924279338a9f899ad76bf04e93529
#
_cell.length_a   1.000
_cell.length_b   1.000
_cell.length_c   1.000
_cell.angle_alpha   90.00
_cell.angle_beta   90.00
_cell.angle_gamma   90.00
#
_symmetry.space_group_name_H-M   'P 1'
#
loop_
_entity.id
_entity.type
_entity.pdbx_description
1 polymer ?
#
loop_
_entity_poly.entity_id
_entity_poly.type
_entity_poly.pdbx_seq_one_letter_code
_entity_poly.pdbx_strand_id
1 'polypeptide(L)'
;MRVGVPKEIKNHEYRVGMTPASVAELVASGHEVFVETMAGMGIDFEDSAYEKVGATIVPTAADVFKNSDMIVKVKEPQPVEIAMLEPRHLLFTYLHLAADKPQAEGLMKSGATCIAYETVTSRSGALPLLKPMSEVAGRMSIQVGAHYLEKEQGGRGVLLGGVPGVAPAKVAILGGGVAGINAAQMATGQRADVTIYDINNDRLAELDMHFGSTIKTAFASKATIAQAVKEAELVIGAVLVPGAAAPKLVTRAMLKTMKRGSVLVDIAIDQGGCFETSRATTHDDPVYTIDGVIHYCVANMPGAVARTSAFALNNATLPFILKLANLGADAAMAEDPHLAAGLNVSGGKIRNEPVAEALELEFVPA
;
A
#
# COMPACT_ATOMS: atom_id res chain seq x y z
N MET A 1 5.27 -21.58 18.17
CA MET A 1 6.18 -21.04 17.11
C MET A 1 6.95 -19.85 17.67
N ARG A 2 8.15 -19.61 17.21
CA ARG A 2 8.95 -18.42 17.53
C ARG A 2 8.76 -17.40 16.41
N VAL A 3 8.26 -16.21 16.75
CA VAL A 3 7.92 -15.16 15.78
C VAL A 3 8.87 -13.98 15.95
N GLY A 4 9.47 -13.52 14.85
CA GLY A 4 10.43 -12.43 14.84
C GLY A 4 9.87 -11.18 14.18
N VAL A 5 10.13 -10.03 14.79
CA VAL A 5 9.74 -8.72 14.30
C VAL A 5 10.99 -7.84 14.22
N PRO A 6 11.70 -7.83 13.10
CA PRO A 6 12.84 -6.94 12.92
C PRO A 6 12.38 -5.49 12.75
N LYS A 7 13.26 -4.55 13.02
CA LYS A 7 13.11 -3.14 12.68
C LYS A 7 13.15 -2.97 11.16
N GLU A 8 12.27 -2.16 10.61
CA GLU A 8 12.32 -1.80 9.20
C GLU A 8 13.53 -0.91 8.90
N ILE A 9 14.24 -1.24 7.82
CA ILE A 9 15.48 -0.55 7.44
C ILE A 9 15.40 0.16 6.09
N LYS A 10 14.29 0.01 5.38
CA LYS A 10 14.06 0.74 4.13
C LYS A 10 13.90 2.24 4.42
N ASN A 11 14.43 3.08 3.55
CA ASN A 11 14.35 4.52 3.72
C ASN A 11 12.90 5.01 3.89
N HIS A 12 12.65 5.86 4.88
CA HIS A 12 11.32 6.36 5.26
C HIS A 12 10.28 5.28 5.58
N GLU A 13 10.71 4.10 6.03
CA GLU A 13 9.81 3.11 6.58
C GLU A 13 9.84 3.17 8.11
N TYR A 14 8.78 3.71 8.68
CA TYR A 14 8.62 3.93 10.12
C TYR A 14 7.62 2.97 10.75
N ARG A 15 6.94 2.13 9.93
CA ARG A 15 6.00 1.11 10.43
C ARG A 15 6.77 -0.04 11.05
N VAL A 16 6.04 -0.94 11.70
CA VAL A 16 6.57 -2.18 12.28
C VAL A 16 5.63 -3.33 11.94
N GLY A 17 6.18 -4.53 11.75
CA GLY A 17 5.43 -5.72 11.39
C GLY A 17 4.33 -6.09 12.38
N MET A 18 4.56 -5.87 13.67
CA MET A 18 3.58 -6.13 14.72
C MET A 18 3.57 -5.03 15.78
N THR A 19 2.38 -4.60 16.20
CA THR A 19 2.19 -3.71 17.35
C THR A 19 2.23 -4.51 18.67
N PRO A 20 2.44 -3.87 19.83
CA PRO A 20 2.36 -4.57 21.12
C PRO A 20 1.05 -5.32 21.34
N ALA A 21 -0.09 -4.78 20.87
CA ALA A 21 -1.39 -5.44 20.96
C ALA A 21 -1.41 -6.75 20.15
N SER A 22 -0.87 -6.76 18.94
CA SER A 22 -0.77 -7.99 18.12
C SER A 22 0.20 -9.01 18.73
N VAL A 23 1.29 -8.54 19.34
CA VAL A 23 2.23 -9.38 20.07
C VAL A 23 1.56 -10.05 21.28
N ALA A 24 0.74 -9.29 22.03
CA ALA A 24 -0.02 -9.83 23.17
C ALA A 24 -0.89 -11.04 22.78
N GLU A 25 -1.55 -10.98 21.60
CA GLU A 25 -2.38 -12.09 21.11
C GLU A 25 -1.56 -13.34 20.77
N LEU A 26 -0.36 -13.17 20.20
CA LEU A 26 0.55 -14.31 19.96
C LEU A 26 1.06 -14.94 21.25
N VAL A 27 1.49 -14.11 22.20
CA VAL A 27 1.97 -14.58 23.52
C VAL A 27 0.84 -15.29 24.26
N ALA A 28 -0.38 -14.74 24.26
CA ALA A 28 -1.55 -15.37 24.85
C ALA A 28 -1.90 -16.71 24.19
N SER A 29 -1.56 -16.89 22.90
CA SER A 29 -1.71 -18.14 22.16
C SER A 29 -0.54 -19.13 22.36
N GLY A 30 0.42 -18.82 23.26
CA GLY A 30 1.54 -19.70 23.61
C GLY A 30 2.74 -19.63 22.68
N HIS A 31 2.87 -18.56 21.90
CA HIS A 31 4.02 -18.32 21.02
C HIS A 31 5.06 -17.42 21.69
N GLU A 32 6.31 -17.59 21.32
CA GLU A 32 7.41 -16.72 21.71
C GLU A 32 7.59 -15.63 20.65
N VAL A 33 7.76 -14.38 21.09
CA VAL A 33 7.94 -13.25 20.15
C VAL A 33 9.24 -12.53 20.46
N PHE A 34 10.08 -12.39 19.44
CA PHE A 34 11.35 -11.66 19.47
C PHE A 34 11.23 -10.37 18.66
N VAL A 35 11.46 -9.23 19.31
CA VAL A 35 11.34 -7.92 18.67
C VAL A 35 12.72 -7.25 18.71
N GLU A 36 13.17 -6.73 17.58
CA GLU A 36 14.40 -5.94 17.54
C GLU A 36 14.21 -4.62 18.32
N THR A 37 15.23 -4.25 19.09
CA THR A 37 15.21 -2.98 19.83
C THR A 37 14.86 -1.80 18.91
N MET A 38 14.07 -0.88 19.40
CA MET A 38 13.59 0.30 18.68
C MET A 38 12.72 0.02 17.43
N ALA A 39 12.26 -1.20 17.20
CA ALA A 39 11.42 -1.52 16.04
C ALA A 39 10.10 -0.74 16.03
N GLY A 40 9.51 -0.47 17.18
CA GLY A 40 8.25 0.27 17.32
C GLY A 40 8.38 1.78 17.41
N MET A 41 9.59 2.34 17.51
CA MET A 41 9.81 3.77 17.76
C MET A 41 9.18 4.69 16.71
N GLY A 42 9.15 4.27 15.45
CA GLY A 42 8.54 5.05 14.36
C GLY A 42 7.02 5.24 14.48
N ILE A 43 6.37 4.51 15.41
CA ILE A 43 4.94 4.61 15.72
C ILE A 43 4.66 4.83 17.21
N ASP A 44 5.63 5.39 17.93
CA ASP A 44 5.59 5.74 19.35
C ASP A 44 5.41 4.53 20.30
N PHE A 45 6.04 3.41 20.00
CA PHE A 45 6.17 2.29 20.91
C PHE A 45 7.63 2.02 21.26
N GLU A 46 7.96 2.26 22.53
CA GLU A 46 9.24 1.88 23.11
C GLU A 46 9.31 0.38 23.34
N ASP A 47 10.52 -0.16 23.49
CA ASP A 47 10.78 -1.58 23.76
C ASP A 47 10.00 -2.08 24.98
N SER A 48 9.89 -1.23 26.01
CA SER A 48 9.13 -1.53 27.24
C SER A 48 7.64 -1.85 26.98
N ALA A 49 7.05 -1.35 25.89
CA ALA A 49 5.67 -1.68 25.55
C ALA A 49 5.53 -3.12 25.03
N TYR A 50 6.55 -3.62 24.36
CA TYR A 50 6.61 -5.02 23.90
C TYR A 50 6.96 -5.97 25.03
N GLU A 51 7.91 -5.60 25.90
CA GLU A 51 8.27 -6.40 27.10
C GLU A 51 7.07 -6.61 28.03
N LYS A 52 6.27 -5.58 28.26
CA LYS A 52 5.06 -5.64 29.10
C LYS A 52 4.03 -6.67 28.61
N VAL A 53 3.99 -6.97 27.34
CA VAL A 53 3.09 -7.97 26.75
C VAL A 53 3.75 -9.33 26.52
N GLY A 54 5.01 -9.52 27.00
CA GLY A 54 5.69 -10.78 27.02
C GLY A 54 6.62 -11.04 25.82
N ALA A 55 6.94 -10.03 25.01
CA ALA A 55 7.99 -10.17 23.99
C ALA A 55 9.38 -10.12 24.61
N THR A 56 10.33 -10.76 23.94
CA THR A 56 11.76 -10.64 24.22
C THR A 56 12.38 -9.62 23.28
N ILE A 57 12.96 -8.56 23.83
CA ILE A 57 13.72 -7.58 23.03
C ILE A 57 15.11 -8.13 22.76
N VAL A 58 15.53 -8.05 21.50
CA VAL A 58 16.87 -8.46 21.05
C VAL A 58 17.59 -7.31 20.35
N PRO A 59 18.94 -7.24 20.44
CA PRO A 59 19.67 -6.06 20.05
C PRO A 59 19.78 -5.84 18.52
N THR A 60 19.67 -6.91 17.72
CA THR A 60 19.93 -6.83 16.27
C THR A 60 18.92 -7.62 15.45
N ALA A 61 18.76 -7.26 14.18
CA ALA A 61 17.99 -8.06 13.22
C ALA A 61 18.54 -9.50 13.13
N ALA A 62 19.85 -9.69 13.16
CA ALA A 62 20.47 -11.03 13.13
C ALA A 62 20.01 -11.90 14.30
N ASP A 63 19.86 -11.31 15.50
CA ASP A 63 19.31 -12.03 16.66
C ASP A 63 17.82 -12.37 16.46
N VAL A 64 17.04 -11.48 15.82
CA VAL A 64 15.65 -11.78 15.45
C VAL A 64 15.59 -12.99 14.53
N PHE A 65 16.30 -12.96 13.40
CA PHE A 65 16.29 -14.06 12.42
C PHE A 65 16.80 -15.38 13.03
N LYS A 66 17.87 -15.32 13.82
CA LYS A 66 18.44 -16.51 14.48
C LYS A 66 17.47 -17.20 15.44
N ASN A 67 16.69 -16.42 16.19
CA ASN A 67 15.82 -16.94 17.25
C ASN A 67 14.38 -17.26 16.77
N SER A 68 14.03 -16.95 15.53
CA SER A 68 12.66 -17.06 15.04
C SER A 68 12.49 -18.12 13.96
N ASP A 69 11.28 -18.62 13.83
CA ASP A 69 10.84 -19.53 12.76
C ASP A 69 10.01 -18.75 11.72
N MET A 70 9.22 -17.77 12.16
CA MET A 70 8.45 -16.87 11.29
C MET A 70 8.93 -15.43 11.47
N ILE A 71 9.20 -14.76 10.36
CA ILE A 71 9.59 -13.35 10.32
C ILE A 71 8.42 -12.55 9.77
N VAL A 72 7.94 -11.58 10.55
CA VAL A 72 6.84 -10.67 10.18
C VAL A 72 7.38 -9.26 9.98
N LYS A 73 7.22 -8.75 8.77
CA LYS A 73 7.68 -7.42 8.36
C LYS A 73 6.54 -6.62 7.71
N VAL A 74 6.83 -5.37 7.40
CA VAL A 74 5.95 -4.54 6.56
C VAL A 74 6.44 -4.54 5.12
N LYS A 75 7.70 -4.17 4.89
CA LYS A 75 8.27 -4.05 3.55
C LYS A 75 9.13 -5.27 3.18
N GLU A 76 9.37 -5.36 1.89
CA GLU A 76 10.25 -6.36 1.30
C GLU A 76 11.62 -6.38 2.01
N PRO A 77 12.16 -7.58 2.25
CA PRO A 77 13.44 -7.72 2.91
C PRO A 77 14.56 -7.12 2.05
N GLN A 78 15.43 -6.34 2.67
CA GLN A 78 16.58 -5.77 2.00
C GLN A 78 17.70 -6.83 1.85
N PRO A 79 18.69 -6.63 0.96
CA PRO A 79 19.72 -7.65 0.69
C PRO A 79 20.40 -8.20 1.94
N VAL A 80 20.64 -7.37 2.96
CA VAL A 80 21.24 -7.80 4.23
C VAL A 80 20.31 -8.71 5.04
N GLU A 81 18.98 -8.53 4.92
CA GLU A 81 17.98 -9.36 5.58
C GLU A 81 17.76 -10.67 4.81
N ILE A 82 17.78 -10.63 3.48
CA ILE A 82 17.72 -11.83 2.63
C ILE A 82 18.88 -12.77 2.94
N ALA A 83 20.07 -12.22 3.18
CA ALA A 83 21.25 -13.00 3.55
C ALA A 83 21.13 -13.73 4.91
N MET A 84 20.19 -13.32 5.77
CA MET A 84 19.91 -13.96 7.07
C MET A 84 18.79 -15.02 6.99
N LEU A 85 18.09 -15.11 5.87
CA LEU A 85 17.04 -16.10 5.67
C LEU A 85 17.64 -17.51 5.49
N GLU A 86 16.98 -18.49 6.07
CA GLU A 86 17.30 -19.89 6.02
C GLU A 86 16.08 -20.73 5.59
N PRO A 87 16.23 -21.98 5.13
CA PRO A 87 15.10 -22.83 4.71
C PRO A 87 14.02 -23.06 5.77
N ARG A 88 14.35 -22.90 7.06
CA ARG A 88 13.38 -23.02 8.17
C ARG A 88 12.48 -21.79 8.33
N HIS A 89 12.83 -20.65 7.71
CA HIS A 89 12.09 -19.42 7.90
C HIS A 89 10.83 -19.37 7.06
N LEU A 90 9.76 -18.92 7.70
CA LEU A 90 8.56 -18.42 7.06
C LEU A 90 8.62 -16.88 7.07
N LEU A 91 8.71 -16.27 5.90
CA LEU A 91 8.67 -14.80 5.76
C LEU A 91 7.25 -14.37 5.36
N PHE A 92 6.63 -13.48 6.14
CA PHE A 92 5.29 -12.94 5.90
C PHE A 92 5.35 -11.40 5.86
N THR A 93 5.23 -10.81 4.69
CA THR A 93 5.44 -9.37 4.43
C THR A 93 4.94 -8.98 3.03
N TYR A 94 4.95 -7.68 2.67
CA TYR A 94 4.92 -7.28 1.28
C TYR A 94 6.23 -7.66 0.58
N LEU A 95 6.16 -8.19 -0.62
CA LEU A 95 7.32 -8.61 -1.40
C LEU A 95 7.51 -7.81 -2.70
N HIS A 96 6.43 -7.53 -3.43
CA HIS A 96 6.45 -6.82 -4.73
C HIS A 96 7.43 -7.43 -5.75
N LEU A 97 7.56 -8.77 -5.77
CA LEU A 97 8.59 -9.48 -6.53
C LEU A 97 8.55 -9.25 -8.04
N ALA A 98 7.38 -9.03 -8.62
CA ALA A 98 7.24 -8.83 -10.06
C ALA A 98 8.09 -7.68 -10.64
N ALA A 99 8.56 -6.76 -9.77
CA ALA A 99 9.38 -5.62 -10.14
C ALA A 99 10.86 -5.74 -9.70
N ASP A 100 11.23 -6.82 -8.98
CA ASP A 100 12.57 -6.96 -8.37
C ASP A 100 13.12 -8.39 -8.52
N LYS A 101 13.72 -8.65 -9.67
CA LYS A 101 14.36 -9.95 -9.98
C LYS A 101 15.50 -10.31 -9.02
N PRO A 102 16.43 -9.40 -8.65
CA PRO A 102 17.46 -9.70 -7.66
C PRO A 102 16.91 -10.14 -6.31
N GLN A 103 15.82 -9.52 -5.82
CA GLN A 103 15.15 -9.93 -4.60
C GLN A 103 14.56 -11.34 -4.73
N ALA A 104 13.86 -11.63 -5.84
CA ALA A 104 13.28 -12.95 -6.09
C ALA A 104 14.35 -14.05 -6.11
N GLU A 105 15.46 -13.83 -6.82
CA GLU A 105 16.60 -14.76 -6.89
C GLU A 105 17.25 -14.97 -5.51
N GLY A 106 17.38 -13.90 -4.72
CA GLY A 106 17.88 -13.97 -3.34
C GLY A 106 16.98 -14.80 -2.43
N LEU A 107 15.65 -14.61 -2.50
CA LEU A 107 14.67 -15.37 -1.75
C LEU A 107 14.65 -16.84 -2.17
N MET A 108 14.73 -17.13 -3.46
CA MET A 108 14.87 -18.52 -3.95
C MET A 108 16.14 -19.19 -3.39
N LYS A 109 17.27 -18.48 -3.42
CA LYS A 109 18.54 -18.99 -2.90
C LYS A 109 18.50 -19.28 -1.39
N SER A 110 17.74 -18.49 -0.61
CA SER A 110 17.59 -18.69 0.83
C SER A 110 16.89 -20.01 1.19
N GLY A 111 16.05 -20.53 0.28
CA GLY A 111 15.20 -21.70 0.51
C GLY A 111 14.01 -21.44 1.45
N ALA A 112 13.84 -20.22 1.94
CA ALA A 112 12.75 -19.85 2.84
C ALA A 112 11.37 -19.94 2.17
N THR A 113 10.32 -20.10 2.98
CA THR A 113 8.93 -20.00 2.54
C THR A 113 8.49 -18.54 2.65
N CYS A 114 8.12 -17.92 1.54
CA CYS A 114 7.78 -16.50 1.49
C CYS A 114 6.34 -16.31 1.04
N ILE A 115 5.50 -15.78 1.93
CA ILE A 115 4.09 -15.46 1.69
C ILE A 115 3.96 -13.94 1.59
N ALA A 116 3.51 -13.47 0.42
CA ALA A 116 3.35 -12.05 0.13
C ALA A 116 1.97 -11.55 0.54
N TYR A 117 1.91 -10.46 1.28
CA TYR A 117 0.64 -9.82 1.68
C TYR A 117 -0.23 -9.46 0.47
N GLU A 118 0.39 -8.90 -0.57
CA GLU A 118 -0.31 -8.39 -1.75
C GLU A 118 -0.93 -9.46 -2.66
N THR A 119 -0.59 -10.72 -2.47
CA THR A 119 -1.14 -11.84 -3.25
C THR A 119 -2.10 -12.73 -2.44
N VAL A 120 -2.23 -12.51 -1.13
CA VAL A 120 -3.30 -13.13 -0.32
C VAL A 120 -4.66 -12.61 -0.81
N THR A 121 -5.57 -13.53 -1.12
CA THR A 121 -6.91 -13.20 -1.64
C THR A 121 -8.00 -13.38 -0.58
N SER A 122 -9.22 -13.08 -0.94
CA SER A 122 -10.43 -13.41 -0.18
C SER A 122 -11.41 -14.18 -1.06
N ARG A 123 -12.48 -14.73 -0.48
CA ARG A 123 -13.55 -15.41 -1.22
C ARG A 123 -14.20 -14.56 -2.32
N SER A 124 -14.17 -13.24 -2.19
CA SER A 124 -14.67 -12.31 -3.20
C SER A 124 -13.62 -11.94 -4.27
N GLY A 125 -12.40 -12.51 -4.21
CA GLY A 125 -11.28 -12.12 -5.08
C GLY A 125 -10.60 -10.81 -4.67
N ALA A 126 -11.02 -10.17 -3.57
CA ALA A 126 -10.36 -8.98 -3.06
C ALA A 126 -9.00 -9.33 -2.42
N LEU A 127 -8.15 -8.31 -2.23
CA LEU A 127 -6.81 -8.40 -1.63
C LEU A 127 -6.86 -7.82 -0.20
N PRO A 128 -7.21 -8.63 0.82
CA PRO A 128 -7.53 -8.15 2.16
C PRO A 128 -6.34 -7.50 2.87
N LEU A 129 -5.11 -7.90 2.56
CA LEU A 129 -3.91 -7.37 3.19
C LEU A 129 -3.34 -6.15 2.44
N LEU A 130 -3.70 -5.95 1.17
CA LEU A 130 -3.39 -4.74 0.42
C LEU A 130 -4.41 -3.61 0.69
N LYS A 131 -5.67 -3.98 0.96
CA LYS A 131 -6.78 -3.06 1.18
C LYS A 131 -6.48 -1.95 2.21
N PRO A 132 -5.92 -2.22 3.41
CA PRO A 132 -5.64 -1.18 4.40
C PRO A 132 -4.71 -0.09 3.86
N MET A 133 -3.70 -0.45 3.08
CA MET A 133 -2.78 0.54 2.50
C MET A 133 -3.43 1.35 1.39
N SER A 134 -4.32 0.75 0.62
CA SER A 134 -5.13 1.48 -0.37
C SER A 134 -6.11 2.45 0.30
N GLU A 135 -6.68 2.10 1.45
CA GLU A 135 -7.54 2.99 2.25
C GLU A 135 -6.75 4.19 2.77
N VAL A 136 -5.57 3.94 3.33
CA VAL A 136 -4.68 5.02 3.82
C VAL A 136 -4.24 5.92 2.67
N ALA A 137 -3.77 5.35 1.55
CA ALA A 137 -3.33 6.13 0.39
C ALA A 137 -4.45 6.98 -0.20
N GLY A 138 -5.66 6.43 -0.31
CA GLY A 138 -6.84 7.18 -0.77
C GLY A 138 -7.16 8.38 0.12
N ARG A 139 -7.17 8.19 1.44
CA ARG A 139 -7.42 9.28 2.39
C ARG A 139 -6.31 10.32 2.36
N MET A 140 -5.07 9.88 2.34
CA MET A 140 -3.89 10.74 2.32
C MET A 140 -3.79 11.56 1.04
N SER A 141 -4.27 11.04 -0.11
CA SER A 141 -4.24 11.76 -1.39
C SER A 141 -4.96 13.10 -1.34
N ILE A 142 -6.03 13.21 -0.56
CA ILE A 142 -6.77 14.46 -0.38
C ILE A 142 -6.02 15.41 0.56
N GLN A 143 -5.41 14.87 1.62
CA GLN A 143 -4.62 15.69 2.56
C GLN A 143 -3.43 16.35 1.84
N VAL A 144 -2.65 15.59 1.08
CA VAL A 144 -1.50 16.13 0.33
C VAL A 144 -1.97 17.00 -0.84
N GLY A 145 -3.04 16.60 -1.54
CA GLY A 145 -3.63 17.39 -2.61
C GLY A 145 -4.08 18.78 -2.14
N ALA A 146 -4.74 18.87 -1.00
CA ALA A 146 -5.14 20.11 -0.38
C ALA A 146 -3.95 21.00 -0.02
N HIS A 147 -2.91 20.40 0.59
CA HIS A 147 -1.69 21.11 0.96
C HIS A 147 -0.98 21.71 -0.26
N TYR A 148 -0.81 20.92 -1.33
CA TYR A 148 -0.13 21.43 -2.53
C TYR A 148 -0.98 22.37 -3.39
N LEU A 149 -2.28 22.54 -3.09
CA LEU A 149 -3.08 23.64 -3.66
C LEU A 149 -2.80 24.98 -3.03
N GLU A 150 -2.13 25.03 -1.89
CA GLU A 150 -1.74 26.27 -1.21
C GLU A 150 -0.72 27.06 -2.04
N LYS A 151 -0.79 28.40 -1.94
CA LYS A 151 0.03 29.27 -2.78
C LYS A 151 1.53 29.14 -2.51
N GLU A 152 1.90 28.95 -1.27
CA GLU A 152 3.31 28.79 -0.84
C GLU A 152 3.93 27.47 -1.35
N GLN A 153 3.09 26.47 -1.62
CA GLN A 153 3.50 25.21 -2.20
C GLN A 153 3.56 25.23 -3.76
N GLY A 154 3.36 26.40 -4.36
CA GLY A 154 3.30 26.57 -5.81
C GLY A 154 1.91 26.34 -6.40
N GLY A 155 0.95 25.99 -5.56
CA GLY A 155 -0.42 25.68 -5.94
C GLY A 155 -1.23 26.88 -6.42
N ARG A 156 -2.46 26.61 -6.82
CA ARG A 156 -3.39 27.60 -7.37
C ARG A 156 -3.90 28.60 -6.32
N GLY A 157 -3.75 28.31 -5.02
CA GLY A 157 -4.29 29.12 -3.92
C GLY A 157 -5.79 28.93 -3.76
N VAL A 158 -6.25 27.66 -3.79
CA VAL A 158 -7.67 27.29 -3.73
C VAL A 158 -7.90 26.39 -2.52
N LEU A 159 -8.93 26.71 -1.74
CA LEU A 159 -9.40 25.87 -0.64
C LEU A 159 -10.41 24.84 -1.18
N LEU A 160 -10.23 23.55 -0.85
CA LEU A 160 -11.07 22.48 -1.39
C LEU A 160 -12.57 22.72 -1.15
N GLY A 161 -12.95 23.10 0.05
CA GLY A 161 -14.36 23.31 0.41
C GLY A 161 -14.93 24.67 0.03
N GLY A 162 -14.13 25.58 -0.55
CA GLY A 162 -14.53 26.96 -0.71
C GLY A 162 -14.89 27.64 0.62
N VAL A 163 -15.64 28.75 0.55
CA VAL A 163 -16.24 29.43 1.70
C VAL A 163 -17.58 30.03 1.28
N PRO A 164 -18.45 30.49 2.19
CA PRO A 164 -19.69 31.14 1.79
C PRO A 164 -19.46 32.24 0.73
N GLY A 165 -20.11 32.10 -0.40
CA GLY A 165 -19.96 33.00 -1.59
C GLY A 165 -18.80 32.61 -2.53
N VAL A 166 -17.97 31.61 -2.20
CA VAL A 166 -16.91 31.07 -3.09
C VAL A 166 -17.13 29.60 -3.30
N ALA A 167 -17.25 29.17 -4.55
CA ALA A 167 -17.49 27.77 -4.89
C ALA A 167 -16.34 26.85 -4.43
N PRO A 168 -16.63 25.60 -4.08
CA PRO A 168 -15.61 24.61 -3.76
C PRO A 168 -14.76 24.24 -4.99
N ALA A 169 -13.57 23.70 -4.73
CA ALA A 169 -12.70 23.15 -5.76
C ALA A 169 -13.29 21.88 -6.36
N LYS A 170 -13.04 21.65 -7.66
CA LYS A 170 -13.39 20.42 -8.34
C LYS A 170 -12.32 19.36 -8.14
N VAL A 171 -12.72 18.20 -7.64
CA VAL A 171 -11.86 17.04 -7.45
C VAL A 171 -12.30 15.93 -8.38
N ALA A 172 -11.42 15.52 -9.29
CA ALA A 172 -11.63 14.40 -10.19
C ALA A 172 -10.86 13.17 -9.67
N ILE A 173 -11.56 12.08 -9.43
CA ILE A 173 -10.97 10.81 -8.96
C ILE A 173 -11.07 9.80 -10.09
N LEU A 174 -9.94 9.33 -10.59
CA LEU A 174 -9.84 8.36 -11.67
C LEU A 174 -9.65 6.96 -11.07
N GLY A 175 -10.72 6.17 -11.10
CA GLY A 175 -10.83 4.85 -10.49
C GLY A 175 -11.67 4.85 -9.21
N GLY A 176 -12.74 4.07 -9.20
CA GLY A 176 -13.69 3.91 -8.08
C GLY A 176 -13.37 2.73 -7.16
N GLY A 177 -12.13 2.23 -7.16
CA GLY A 177 -11.67 1.16 -6.28
C GLY A 177 -11.53 1.57 -4.81
N VAL A 178 -10.82 0.77 -4.01
CA VAL A 178 -10.64 1.05 -2.56
C VAL A 178 -10.01 2.42 -2.32
N ALA A 179 -8.94 2.76 -3.03
CA ALA A 179 -8.29 4.07 -2.87
C ALA A 179 -9.21 5.21 -3.31
N GLY A 180 -9.89 5.06 -4.45
CA GLY A 180 -10.79 6.10 -4.97
C GLY A 180 -11.98 6.41 -4.06
N ILE A 181 -12.65 5.39 -3.49
CA ILE A 181 -13.76 5.61 -2.55
C ILE A 181 -13.29 6.30 -1.27
N ASN A 182 -12.09 5.95 -0.76
CA ASN A 182 -11.53 6.60 0.42
C ASN A 182 -11.10 8.05 0.13
N ALA A 183 -10.57 8.34 -1.06
CA ALA A 183 -10.32 9.70 -1.52
C ALA A 183 -11.64 10.50 -1.58
N ALA A 184 -12.69 9.93 -2.18
CA ALA A 184 -14.00 10.58 -2.26
C ALA A 184 -14.59 10.91 -0.90
N GLN A 185 -14.51 9.99 0.06
CA GLN A 185 -14.96 10.22 1.44
C GLN A 185 -14.27 11.44 2.08
N MET A 186 -12.96 11.55 1.92
CA MET A 186 -12.21 12.68 2.48
C MET A 186 -12.50 13.98 1.75
N ALA A 187 -12.53 13.97 0.43
CA ALA A 187 -12.84 15.15 -0.37
C ALA A 187 -14.27 15.69 -0.08
N THR A 188 -15.24 14.78 0.03
CA THR A 188 -16.62 15.11 0.43
C THR A 188 -16.69 15.65 1.85
N GLY A 189 -15.94 15.06 2.79
CA GLY A 189 -15.81 15.58 4.15
C GLY A 189 -15.26 17.00 4.23
N GLN A 190 -14.41 17.39 3.26
CA GLN A 190 -13.91 18.75 3.09
C GLN A 190 -14.84 19.63 2.21
N ARG A 191 -16.02 19.12 1.84
CA ARG A 191 -17.01 19.82 1.00
C ARG A 191 -16.55 20.18 -0.41
N ALA A 192 -15.61 19.45 -0.99
CA ALA A 192 -15.20 19.63 -2.39
C ALA A 192 -16.31 19.21 -3.36
N ASP A 193 -16.27 19.72 -4.60
CA ASP A 193 -17.12 19.23 -5.70
C ASP A 193 -16.45 17.99 -6.33
N VAL A 194 -16.92 16.79 -5.94
CA VAL A 194 -16.28 15.51 -6.23
C VAL A 194 -16.97 14.78 -7.38
N THR A 195 -16.18 14.29 -8.33
CA THR A 195 -16.63 13.34 -9.35
C THR A 195 -15.69 12.15 -9.42
N ILE A 196 -16.24 10.92 -9.35
CA ILE A 196 -15.50 9.67 -9.56
C ILE A 196 -15.73 9.20 -11.00
N TYR A 197 -14.65 8.78 -11.65
CA TYR A 197 -14.64 8.22 -13.00
C TYR A 197 -14.22 6.75 -12.93
N ASP A 198 -15.04 5.85 -13.49
CA ASP A 198 -14.72 4.43 -13.60
C ASP A 198 -15.23 3.87 -14.94
N ILE A 199 -14.64 2.78 -15.42
CA ILE A 199 -15.08 2.08 -16.63
C ILE A 199 -16.16 1.01 -16.31
N ASN A 200 -16.32 0.65 -15.06
CA ASN A 200 -17.26 -0.37 -14.60
C ASN A 200 -18.58 0.28 -14.15
N ASN A 201 -19.65 0.09 -14.93
CA ASN A 201 -20.96 0.66 -14.63
C ASN A 201 -21.58 0.11 -13.35
N ASP A 202 -21.35 -1.16 -12.99
CA ASP A 202 -21.86 -1.73 -11.75
C ASP A 202 -21.18 -1.02 -10.56
N ARG A 203 -19.87 -0.77 -10.68
CA ARG A 203 -19.14 0.00 -9.66
C ARG A 203 -19.63 1.44 -9.55
N LEU A 204 -19.94 2.09 -10.67
CA LEU A 204 -20.52 3.44 -10.65
C LEU A 204 -21.90 3.44 -9.96
N ALA A 205 -22.74 2.42 -10.20
CA ALA A 205 -24.02 2.26 -9.53
C ALA A 205 -23.89 2.05 -8.01
N GLU A 206 -22.94 1.21 -7.57
CA GLU A 206 -22.62 1.04 -6.14
C GLU A 206 -22.18 2.36 -5.49
N LEU A 207 -21.34 3.13 -6.16
CA LEU A 207 -20.87 4.42 -5.66
C LEU A 207 -22.00 5.46 -5.58
N ASP A 208 -22.86 5.49 -6.58
CA ASP A 208 -24.05 6.35 -6.60
C ASP A 208 -24.97 6.04 -5.42
N MET A 209 -25.26 4.76 -5.19
CA MET A 209 -26.04 4.33 -4.04
C MET A 209 -25.37 4.65 -2.69
N HIS A 210 -24.04 4.50 -2.61
CA HIS A 210 -23.29 4.72 -1.36
C HIS A 210 -23.22 6.20 -0.96
N PHE A 211 -22.97 7.08 -1.94
CA PHE A 211 -22.77 8.51 -1.69
C PHE A 211 -24.02 9.36 -1.94
N GLY A 212 -25.00 8.85 -2.65
CA GLY A 212 -26.17 9.61 -3.08
C GLY A 212 -25.76 10.88 -3.84
N SER A 213 -26.39 11.99 -3.50
CA SER A 213 -26.15 13.29 -4.18
C SER A 213 -24.86 14.02 -3.73
N THR A 214 -24.05 13.42 -2.82
CA THR A 214 -22.85 14.09 -2.30
C THR A 214 -21.67 14.07 -3.25
N ILE A 215 -21.68 13.15 -4.22
CA ILE A 215 -20.70 13.08 -5.29
C ILE A 215 -21.42 12.93 -6.64
N LYS A 216 -20.65 13.03 -7.72
CA LYS A 216 -21.05 12.65 -9.06
C LYS A 216 -20.29 11.42 -9.52
N THR A 217 -20.91 10.57 -10.29
CA THR A 217 -20.27 9.44 -10.96
C THR A 217 -20.27 9.67 -12.46
N ALA A 218 -19.23 9.26 -13.17
CA ALA A 218 -19.13 9.40 -14.61
C ALA A 218 -18.36 8.22 -15.23
N PHE A 219 -18.77 7.79 -16.41
CA PHE A 219 -18.05 6.78 -17.18
C PHE A 219 -16.71 7.34 -17.68
N ALA A 220 -15.63 6.59 -17.41
CA ALA A 220 -14.27 6.97 -17.76
C ALA A 220 -13.96 6.69 -19.24
N SER A 221 -14.18 7.69 -20.09
CA SER A 221 -13.71 7.70 -21.48
C SER A 221 -12.59 8.73 -21.65
N LYS A 222 -11.84 8.65 -22.76
CA LYS A 222 -10.82 9.68 -23.08
C LYS A 222 -11.41 11.09 -23.07
N ALA A 223 -12.63 11.28 -23.59
CA ALA A 223 -13.29 12.57 -23.66
C ALA A 223 -13.71 13.07 -22.27
N THR A 224 -14.33 12.22 -21.44
CA THR A 224 -14.78 12.61 -20.10
C THR A 224 -13.60 12.88 -19.18
N ILE A 225 -12.51 12.09 -19.26
CA ILE A 225 -11.26 12.35 -18.52
C ILE A 225 -10.62 13.67 -18.99
N ALA A 226 -10.54 13.94 -20.30
CA ALA A 226 -9.99 15.19 -20.82
C ALA A 226 -10.75 16.43 -20.30
N GLN A 227 -12.09 16.35 -20.26
CA GLN A 227 -12.91 17.42 -19.69
C GLN A 227 -12.72 17.55 -18.18
N ALA A 228 -12.67 16.41 -17.46
CA ALA A 228 -12.45 16.37 -16.01
C ALA A 228 -11.15 17.09 -15.62
N VAL A 229 -10.02 16.70 -16.23
CA VAL A 229 -8.70 17.27 -15.88
C VAL A 229 -8.59 18.75 -16.24
N LYS A 230 -9.25 19.19 -17.31
CA LYS A 230 -9.32 20.60 -17.68
C LYS A 230 -10.03 21.45 -16.62
N GLU A 231 -11.05 20.90 -15.96
CA GLU A 231 -11.88 21.63 -15.00
C GLU A 231 -11.42 21.47 -13.54
N ALA A 232 -10.67 20.41 -13.23
CA ALA A 232 -10.27 20.09 -11.86
C ALA A 232 -9.17 21.03 -11.32
N GLU A 233 -9.22 21.24 -10.03
CA GLU A 233 -8.12 21.76 -9.22
C GLU A 233 -7.23 20.64 -8.69
N LEU A 234 -7.85 19.48 -8.38
CA LEU A 234 -7.17 18.31 -7.87
C LEU A 234 -7.62 17.07 -8.65
N VAL A 235 -6.67 16.28 -9.13
CA VAL A 235 -6.92 15.01 -9.80
C VAL A 235 -6.22 13.89 -9.02
N ILE A 236 -6.96 12.84 -8.69
CA ILE A 236 -6.45 11.67 -8.00
C ILE A 236 -6.42 10.49 -8.98
N GLY A 237 -5.25 9.95 -9.22
CA GLY A 237 -5.05 8.69 -9.94
C GLY A 237 -5.15 7.52 -8.98
N ALA A 238 -6.25 6.77 -9.02
CA ALA A 238 -6.58 5.69 -8.08
C ALA A 238 -6.90 4.37 -8.78
N VAL A 239 -6.32 4.14 -9.96
CA VAL A 239 -6.49 2.90 -10.71
C VAL A 239 -5.51 1.86 -10.24
N LEU A 240 -5.98 0.65 -10.06
CA LEU A 240 -5.15 -0.53 -9.78
C LEU A 240 -5.54 -1.62 -10.78
N VAL A 241 -4.55 -2.16 -11.49
CA VAL A 241 -4.70 -3.34 -12.33
C VAL A 241 -3.88 -4.47 -11.69
N PRO A 242 -4.53 -5.51 -11.11
CA PRO A 242 -3.80 -6.59 -10.48
C PRO A 242 -2.80 -7.24 -11.45
N GLY A 243 -1.54 -7.35 -11.04
CA GLY A 243 -0.48 -8.00 -11.84
C GLY A 243 -0.02 -7.25 -13.11
N ALA A 244 -0.50 -6.03 -13.38
CA ALA A 244 -0.14 -5.27 -14.57
C ALA A 244 0.19 -3.80 -14.28
N ALA A 245 0.84 -3.14 -15.22
CA ALA A 245 1.09 -1.70 -15.16
C ALA A 245 -0.22 -0.90 -15.27
N ALA A 246 -0.29 0.21 -14.55
CA ALA A 246 -1.45 1.11 -14.62
C ALA A 246 -1.57 1.75 -16.04
N PRO A 247 -2.79 1.85 -16.60
CA PRO A 247 -3.00 2.52 -17.88
C PRO A 247 -2.74 4.02 -17.76
N LYS A 248 -2.17 4.64 -18.80
CA LYS A 248 -1.94 6.09 -18.84
C LYS A 248 -3.23 6.83 -19.22
N LEU A 249 -3.95 7.29 -18.20
CA LEU A 249 -5.26 7.93 -18.33
C LEU A 249 -5.18 9.43 -18.66
N VAL A 250 -4.18 10.13 -18.11
CA VAL A 250 -3.95 11.56 -18.36
C VAL A 250 -2.70 11.71 -19.21
N THR A 251 -2.88 12.21 -20.42
CA THR A 251 -1.78 12.44 -21.36
C THR A 251 -1.12 13.80 -21.13
N ARG A 252 0.10 13.98 -21.63
CA ARG A 252 0.78 15.29 -21.59
C ARG A 252 0.02 16.38 -22.36
N ALA A 253 -0.72 16.01 -23.40
CA ALA A 253 -1.58 16.94 -24.12
C ALA A 253 -2.74 17.45 -23.25
N MET A 254 -3.37 16.56 -22.48
CA MET A 254 -4.41 16.94 -21.50
C MET A 254 -3.85 17.84 -20.42
N LEU A 255 -2.63 17.55 -19.93
CA LEU A 255 -1.96 18.34 -18.88
C LEU A 255 -1.87 19.83 -19.25
N LYS A 256 -1.56 20.14 -20.51
CA LYS A 256 -1.49 21.53 -21.00
C LYS A 256 -2.83 22.28 -20.97
N THR A 257 -3.96 21.56 -20.84
CA THR A 257 -5.29 22.17 -20.72
C THR A 257 -5.70 22.43 -19.28
N MET A 258 -4.95 21.88 -18.32
CA MET A 258 -5.24 22.03 -16.89
C MET A 258 -5.02 23.46 -16.41
N LYS A 259 -5.68 23.80 -15.34
CA LYS A 259 -5.49 25.10 -14.68
C LYS A 259 -4.09 25.13 -14.05
N ARG A 260 -3.36 26.22 -14.25
CA ARG A 260 -2.03 26.39 -13.65
C ARG A 260 -2.11 26.33 -12.12
N GLY A 261 -1.21 25.58 -11.49
CA GLY A 261 -1.18 25.34 -10.07
C GLY A 261 -2.21 24.30 -9.59
N SER A 262 -2.85 23.56 -10.51
CA SER A 262 -3.59 22.34 -10.16
C SER A 262 -2.64 21.24 -9.72
N VAL A 263 -3.17 20.27 -8.99
CA VAL A 263 -2.40 19.16 -8.42
C VAL A 263 -2.87 17.82 -8.98
N LEU A 264 -1.91 16.99 -9.38
CA LEU A 264 -2.09 15.57 -9.70
C LEU A 264 -1.48 14.73 -8.57
N VAL A 265 -2.26 13.85 -7.97
CA VAL A 265 -1.78 12.86 -7.00
C VAL A 265 -1.91 11.47 -7.62
N ASP A 266 -0.80 10.80 -7.83
CA ASP A 266 -0.78 9.46 -8.45
C ASP A 266 -0.58 8.38 -7.39
N ILE A 267 -1.69 7.78 -6.93
CA ILE A 267 -1.63 6.64 -5.99
C ILE A 267 -1.14 5.37 -6.71
N ALA A 268 -1.33 5.28 -8.03
CA ALA A 268 -0.91 4.13 -8.83
C ALA A 268 0.59 4.12 -9.16
N ILE A 269 1.38 5.01 -8.55
CA ILE A 269 2.80 5.19 -8.88
C ILE A 269 3.62 3.92 -8.70
N ASP A 270 3.31 3.07 -7.73
CA ASP A 270 3.99 1.80 -7.49
C ASP A 270 3.79 0.81 -8.68
N GLN A 271 2.79 1.04 -9.52
CA GLN A 271 2.53 0.31 -10.78
C GLN A 271 2.90 1.14 -12.02
N GLY A 272 3.85 2.07 -11.90
CA GLY A 272 4.31 2.94 -12.97
C GLY A 272 3.48 4.20 -13.19
N GLY A 273 2.43 4.42 -12.37
CA GLY A 273 1.57 5.59 -12.42
C GLY A 273 0.55 5.61 -13.58
N CYS A 274 -0.56 6.29 -13.38
CA CYS A 274 -1.65 6.39 -14.36
C CYS A 274 -1.64 7.71 -15.17
N PHE A 275 -0.65 8.56 -14.99
CA PHE A 275 -0.42 9.73 -15.81
C PHE A 275 0.81 9.52 -16.70
N GLU A 276 0.77 10.01 -17.94
CA GLU A 276 1.90 9.91 -18.88
C GLU A 276 3.17 10.58 -18.33
N THR A 277 2.99 11.63 -17.53
CA THR A 277 4.05 12.43 -16.93
C THR A 277 4.46 11.96 -15.54
N SER A 278 3.87 10.87 -15.01
CA SER A 278 4.22 10.34 -13.69
C SER A 278 5.63 9.79 -13.66
N ARG A 279 6.36 10.16 -12.63
CA ARG A 279 7.63 9.55 -12.21
C ARG A 279 7.64 9.43 -10.69
N ALA A 280 8.15 8.34 -10.17
CA ALA A 280 8.22 8.11 -8.73
C ALA A 280 9.04 9.21 -8.04
N THR A 281 8.54 9.66 -6.89
CA THR A 281 9.19 10.60 -5.97
C THR A 281 9.30 9.97 -4.59
N THR A 282 9.98 10.64 -3.67
CA THR A 282 10.17 10.20 -2.29
C THR A 282 9.57 11.20 -1.32
N HIS A 283 9.49 10.84 -0.04
CA HIS A 283 9.02 11.78 0.99
C HIS A 283 9.96 12.97 1.21
N ASP A 284 11.24 12.86 0.83
CA ASP A 284 12.22 13.97 0.91
C ASP A 284 12.02 15.01 -0.19
N ASP A 285 11.63 14.57 -1.40
CA ASP A 285 11.35 15.43 -2.56
C ASP A 285 10.05 14.98 -3.21
N PRO A 286 8.87 15.31 -2.60
CA PRO A 286 7.61 14.66 -2.89
C PRO A 286 6.94 15.14 -4.16
N VAL A 287 7.30 16.32 -4.69
CA VAL A 287 6.61 16.93 -5.81
C VAL A 287 7.53 17.44 -6.90
N TYR A 288 7.00 17.55 -8.11
CA TYR A 288 7.62 18.26 -9.22
C TYR A 288 6.54 18.93 -10.07
N THR A 289 6.93 19.91 -10.87
CA THR A 289 5.99 20.66 -11.71
C THR A 289 6.29 20.43 -13.19
N ILE A 290 5.26 20.09 -13.97
CA ILE A 290 5.31 20.01 -15.44
C ILE A 290 4.17 20.84 -16.01
N ASP A 291 4.47 21.69 -16.99
CA ASP A 291 3.51 22.54 -17.69
C ASP A 291 2.64 23.39 -16.72
N GLY A 292 3.18 23.71 -15.52
CA GLY A 292 2.49 24.48 -14.48
C GLY A 292 1.54 23.68 -13.59
N VAL A 293 1.56 22.35 -13.69
CA VAL A 293 0.78 21.40 -12.85
C VAL A 293 1.70 20.66 -11.90
N ILE A 294 1.35 20.64 -10.63
CA ILE A 294 2.12 19.98 -9.58
C ILE A 294 1.78 18.48 -9.59
N HIS A 295 2.81 17.64 -9.53
CA HIS A 295 2.69 16.20 -9.46
C HIS A 295 3.19 15.72 -8.10
N TYR A 296 2.35 15.00 -7.35
CA TYR A 296 2.69 14.26 -6.16
C TYR A 296 2.64 12.76 -6.51
N CYS A 297 3.80 12.13 -6.61
CA CYS A 297 3.94 10.74 -7.06
C CYS A 297 4.83 9.94 -6.09
N VAL A 298 4.64 10.16 -4.79
CA VAL A 298 5.46 9.50 -3.77
C VAL A 298 5.14 8.01 -3.71
N ALA A 299 6.14 7.18 -3.96
CA ALA A 299 6.07 5.76 -3.72
C ALA A 299 5.95 5.50 -2.20
N ASN A 300 5.12 4.52 -1.82
CA ASN A 300 4.87 4.23 -0.41
C ASN A 300 4.20 5.37 0.37
N MET A 301 3.22 6.04 -0.22
CA MET A 301 2.43 7.09 0.47
C MET A 301 2.01 6.72 1.90
N PRO A 302 1.55 5.48 2.20
CA PRO A 302 1.15 5.10 3.56
C PRO A 302 2.28 5.17 4.61
N GLY A 303 3.54 5.15 4.18
CA GLY A 303 4.70 5.30 5.07
C GLY A 303 4.75 6.64 5.80
N ALA A 304 4.25 7.71 5.18
CA ALA A 304 4.22 9.04 5.80
C ALA A 304 3.29 9.13 7.03
N VAL A 305 2.32 8.26 7.15
CA VAL A 305 1.40 8.17 8.29
C VAL A 305 1.55 6.82 8.98
N ALA A 306 2.79 6.52 9.35
CA ALA A 306 3.25 5.21 9.80
C ALA A 306 2.41 4.63 10.95
N ARG A 307 2.03 5.44 11.93
CA ARG A 307 1.21 4.99 13.06
C ARG A 307 -0.16 4.49 12.59
N THR A 308 -0.90 5.26 11.81
CA THR A 308 -2.20 4.84 11.25
C THR A 308 -2.05 3.59 10.38
N SER A 309 -1.03 3.58 9.53
CA SER A 309 -0.75 2.49 8.59
C SER A 309 -0.38 1.19 9.30
N ALA A 310 0.44 1.25 10.35
CA ALA A 310 0.84 0.07 11.12
C ALA A 310 -0.38 -0.58 11.82
N PHE A 311 -1.24 0.22 12.47
CA PHE A 311 -2.45 -0.31 13.09
C PHE A 311 -3.41 -0.90 12.06
N ALA A 312 -3.65 -0.21 10.95
CA ALA A 312 -4.54 -0.69 9.89
C ALA A 312 -4.03 -2.02 9.29
N LEU A 313 -2.72 -2.13 9.04
CA LEU A 313 -2.11 -3.34 8.54
C LEU A 313 -2.16 -4.46 9.57
N ASN A 314 -1.76 -4.21 10.82
CA ASN A 314 -1.77 -5.20 11.88
C ASN A 314 -3.16 -5.79 12.13
N ASN A 315 -4.21 -4.96 12.11
CA ASN A 315 -5.59 -5.44 12.24
C ASN A 315 -5.97 -6.43 11.13
N ALA A 316 -5.43 -6.25 9.93
CA ALA A 316 -5.69 -7.14 8.81
C ALA A 316 -4.80 -8.38 8.81
N THR A 317 -3.53 -8.27 9.22
CA THR A 317 -2.55 -9.36 9.17
C THR A 317 -2.64 -10.30 10.36
N LEU A 318 -3.05 -9.82 11.54
CA LEU A 318 -3.07 -10.59 12.78
C LEU A 318 -3.79 -11.94 12.68
N PRO A 319 -4.99 -12.05 12.07
CA PRO A 319 -5.66 -13.35 11.92
C PRO A 319 -4.83 -14.39 11.12
N PHE A 320 -4.12 -13.92 10.10
CA PHE A 320 -3.24 -14.77 9.28
C PHE A 320 -1.96 -15.13 10.03
N ILE A 321 -1.37 -14.19 10.76
CA ILE A 321 -0.19 -14.43 11.60
C ILE A 321 -0.49 -15.48 12.66
N LEU A 322 -1.62 -15.36 13.36
CA LEU A 322 -2.07 -16.35 14.36
C LEU A 322 -2.30 -17.73 13.70
N LYS A 323 -2.95 -17.77 12.54
CA LYS A 323 -3.18 -19.01 11.81
C LYS A 323 -1.87 -19.69 11.41
N LEU A 324 -0.93 -18.93 10.84
CA LEU A 324 0.40 -19.42 10.47
C LEU A 324 1.21 -19.87 11.69
N ALA A 325 1.14 -19.12 12.79
CA ALA A 325 1.84 -19.45 14.02
C ALA A 325 1.30 -20.73 14.70
N ASN A 326 -0.03 -20.91 14.69
CA ASN A 326 -0.69 -22.06 15.31
C ASN A 326 -0.52 -23.35 14.51
N LEU A 327 -0.62 -23.29 13.17
CA LEU A 327 -0.70 -24.46 12.31
C LEU A 327 0.62 -24.75 11.57
N GLY A 328 1.50 -23.76 11.43
CA GLY A 328 2.59 -23.79 10.47
C GLY A 328 2.11 -23.47 9.04
N ALA A 329 3.07 -23.17 8.16
CA ALA A 329 2.74 -22.67 6.81
C ALA A 329 1.94 -23.68 5.98
N ASP A 330 2.37 -24.94 5.93
CA ASP A 330 1.78 -25.97 5.08
C ASP A 330 0.33 -26.28 5.47
N ALA A 331 0.06 -26.50 6.76
CA ALA A 331 -1.28 -26.78 7.24
C ALA A 331 -2.20 -25.56 7.12
N ALA A 332 -1.69 -24.36 7.41
CA ALA A 332 -2.46 -23.14 7.28
C ALA A 332 -2.91 -22.86 5.83
N MET A 333 -2.00 -23.10 4.86
CA MET A 333 -2.31 -22.96 3.42
C MET A 333 -3.21 -24.09 2.90
N ALA A 334 -3.06 -25.32 3.40
CA ALA A 334 -3.94 -26.42 3.05
C ALA A 334 -5.41 -26.18 3.48
N GLU A 335 -5.61 -25.52 4.62
CA GLU A 335 -6.95 -25.15 5.11
C GLU A 335 -7.51 -23.89 4.42
N ASP A 336 -6.65 -23.04 3.89
CA ASP A 336 -7.06 -21.73 3.36
C ASP A 336 -6.42 -21.47 1.99
N PRO A 337 -7.14 -21.78 0.90
CA PRO A 337 -6.63 -21.54 -0.46
C PRO A 337 -6.39 -20.07 -0.75
N HIS A 338 -7.02 -19.17 0.00
CA HIS A 338 -6.82 -17.74 -0.14
C HIS A 338 -5.49 -17.27 0.49
N LEU A 339 -5.12 -17.88 1.61
CA LEU A 339 -3.77 -17.70 2.18
C LEU A 339 -2.72 -18.36 1.28
N ALA A 340 -3.02 -19.55 0.73
CA ALA A 340 -2.12 -20.25 -0.20
C ALA A 340 -1.82 -19.42 -1.47
N ALA A 341 -2.75 -18.62 -1.95
CA ALA A 341 -2.53 -17.67 -3.04
C ALA A 341 -1.44 -16.63 -2.72
N GLY A 342 -1.15 -16.43 -1.43
CA GLY A 342 -0.06 -15.58 -0.95
C GLY A 342 1.35 -16.18 -1.15
N LEU A 343 1.46 -17.49 -1.41
CA LEU A 343 2.76 -18.17 -1.54
C LEU A 343 3.47 -17.71 -2.81
N ASN A 344 4.60 -17.03 -2.66
CA ASN A 344 5.40 -16.52 -3.77
C ASN A 344 6.69 -17.32 -3.98
N VAL A 345 7.36 -17.73 -2.92
CA VAL A 345 8.59 -18.53 -2.97
C VAL A 345 8.53 -19.65 -1.93
N SER A 346 8.93 -20.86 -2.30
CA SER A 346 9.13 -21.96 -1.37
C SER A 346 10.06 -23.01 -1.96
N GLY A 347 10.97 -23.56 -1.13
CA GLY A 347 11.91 -24.59 -1.55
C GLY A 347 12.79 -24.19 -2.73
N GLY A 348 13.16 -22.91 -2.81
CA GLY A 348 14.00 -22.37 -3.89
C GLY A 348 13.28 -22.18 -5.23
N LYS A 349 11.95 -22.21 -5.27
CA LYS A 349 11.12 -22.10 -6.48
C LYS A 349 10.13 -20.95 -6.39
N ILE A 350 9.82 -20.33 -7.54
CA ILE A 350 8.71 -19.36 -7.64
C ILE A 350 7.39 -20.14 -7.69
N ARG A 351 6.47 -19.77 -6.80
CA ARG A 351 5.16 -20.41 -6.60
C ARG A 351 3.98 -19.53 -7.03
N ASN A 352 4.24 -18.34 -7.54
CA ASN A 352 3.23 -17.41 -8.01
C ASN A 352 3.43 -17.19 -9.53
N GLU A 353 2.44 -17.59 -10.33
CA GLU A 353 2.53 -17.57 -11.79
C GLU A 353 2.73 -16.15 -12.36
N PRO A 354 1.96 -15.11 -11.94
CA PRO A 354 2.20 -13.73 -12.39
C PRO A 354 3.60 -13.20 -12.09
N VAL A 355 4.18 -13.59 -10.95
CA VAL A 355 5.55 -13.20 -10.59
C VAL A 355 6.55 -13.92 -11.51
N ALA A 356 6.36 -15.21 -11.78
CA ALA A 356 7.22 -15.98 -12.67
C ALA A 356 7.22 -15.40 -14.10
N GLU A 357 6.02 -15.09 -14.63
CA GLU A 357 5.87 -14.45 -15.94
C GLU A 357 6.55 -13.08 -16.00
N ALA A 358 6.34 -12.22 -15.01
CA ALA A 358 6.93 -10.87 -14.99
C ALA A 358 8.46 -10.89 -14.93
N LEU A 359 9.05 -11.90 -14.28
CA LEU A 359 10.49 -12.03 -14.10
C LEU A 359 11.17 -12.93 -15.14
N GLU A 360 10.39 -13.57 -16.03
CA GLU A 360 10.87 -14.59 -16.98
C GLU A 360 11.59 -15.76 -16.25
N LEU A 361 10.97 -16.23 -15.16
CA LEU A 361 11.44 -17.35 -14.35
C LEU A 361 10.49 -18.55 -14.47
N GLU A 362 10.99 -19.75 -14.09
CA GLU A 362 10.18 -20.96 -14.09
C GLU A 362 9.12 -20.89 -12.96
N PHE A 363 7.85 -21.07 -13.35
CA PHE A 363 6.74 -21.28 -12.40
C PHE A 363 6.68 -22.75 -12.01
N VAL A 364 6.64 -23.02 -10.72
CA VAL A 364 6.45 -24.37 -10.17
C VAL A 364 5.25 -24.33 -9.20
N PRO A 365 4.12 -25.00 -9.49
CA PRO A 365 2.98 -25.03 -8.58
C PRO A 365 3.34 -25.54 -7.19
N ALA A 366 2.57 -25.10 -6.17
CA ALA A 366 2.77 -25.50 -4.78
C ALA A 366 2.34 -26.98 -4.53
#